data_8ae0ba8d8670562baaa5acf9c6c01a85
#
_entry.id   8ae0ba8d8670562baaa5acf9c6c01a85
#
_cell.length_a   1.000
_cell.length_b   1.000
_cell.length_c   1.000
_cell.angle_alpha   90.00
_cell.angle_beta   90.00
_cell.angle_gamma   90.00
#
_symmetry.space_group_name_H-M   'P 1'
#
loop_
_entity.id
_entity.type
_entity.pdbx_description
1 polymer ?
#
loop_
_entity_poly.entity_id
_entity_poly.type
_entity_poly.pdbx_seq_one_letter_code
_entity_poly.pdbx_strand_id
1 'polypeptide(L)'
;MLQAADLVFGYPGHAPVLRGVTMEMPAESFVGIIGPNGSGKTTLLRALAGVVRPSSGRVILDGADLTRVPRQALARRMAVVPQETHLVFDYTVIEVVLMGRYPHLGTFEIEGPADFSIAREALAATDTLALQGRAFDTLSGGEKQRVIISAALAQISAADRDGILLLDEPTVALDLAYQLELGTLLRDLQRRLPMAIAVSTHDLNFAAGLCRTLVLLKDGKVLATGATEDVLTPDHIRALYDVEAEVTRHAGTGRLLVVPVRRVPAGSRA
;
A
#
# COMPACT_ATOMS: atom_id res chain seq x y z
N MET A 1 13.73 -5.19 5.95
CA MET A 1 13.78 -4.90 4.50
C MET A 1 12.98 -5.96 3.74
N LEU A 2 12.09 -5.55 2.83
CA LEU A 2 11.30 -6.44 1.96
C LEU A 2 11.81 -6.30 0.51
N GLN A 3 12.02 -7.42 -0.17
CA GLN A 3 12.55 -7.44 -1.55
C GLN A 3 11.74 -8.38 -2.42
N ALA A 4 11.52 -8.00 -3.65
CA ALA A 4 11.08 -8.85 -4.74
C ALA A 4 12.28 -9.11 -5.66
N ALA A 5 12.59 -10.35 -5.95
CA ALA A 5 13.68 -10.75 -6.83
C ALA A 5 13.11 -11.56 -8.01
N ASP A 6 13.08 -10.94 -9.18
CA ASP A 6 12.72 -11.54 -10.47
C ASP A 6 11.36 -12.25 -10.48
N LEU A 7 10.33 -11.60 -9.89
CA LEU A 7 9.01 -12.20 -9.71
C LEU A 7 8.28 -12.39 -11.04
N VAL A 8 7.87 -13.62 -11.31
CA VAL A 8 6.91 -13.95 -12.36
C VAL A 8 5.67 -14.56 -11.73
N PHE A 9 4.49 -14.05 -12.11
CA PHE A 9 3.22 -14.58 -11.64
C PHE A 9 2.13 -14.37 -12.69
N GLY A 10 1.27 -15.37 -12.85
CA GLY A 10 0.03 -15.33 -13.64
C GLY A 10 -1.08 -16.09 -12.94
N TYR A 11 -2.32 -15.65 -13.15
CA TYR A 11 -3.49 -16.40 -12.69
C TYR A 11 -3.72 -17.63 -13.59
N PRO A 12 -4.29 -18.73 -13.06
CA PRO A 12 -4.56 -19.92 -13.87
C PRO A 12 -5.29 -19.60 -15.17
N GLY A 13 -4.78 -20.10 -16.30
CA GLY A 13 -5.38 -19.88 -17.62
C GLY A 13 -5.12 -18.50 -18.24
N HIS A 14 -4.34 -17.64 -17.59
CA HIS A 14 -4.02 -16.30 -18.09
C HIS A 14 -2.51 -16.11 -18.34
N ALA A 15 -2.18 -15.16 -19.21
CA ALA A 15 -0.80 -14.74 -19.42
C ALA A 15 -0.19 -14.17 -18.11
N PRO A 16 1.14 -14.24 -17.92
CA PRO A 16 1.78 -13.68 -16.76
C PRO A 16 1.48 -12.19 -16.56
N VAL A 17 1.00 -11.85 -15.35
CA VAL A 17 0.72 -10.47 -14.92
C VAL A 17 2.01 -9.80 -14.45
N LEU A 18 2.87 -10.52 -13.71
CA LEU A 18 4.20 -10.08 -13.33
C LEU A 18 5.23 -10.82 -14.19
N ARG A 19 6.23 -10.09 -14.72
CA ARG A 19 7.16 -10.58 -15.74
C ARG A 19 8.60 -10.21 -15.38
N GLY A 20 9.13 -10.80 -14.30
CA GLY A 20 10.49 -10.52 -13.85
C GLY A 20 10.57 -9.20 -13.06
N VAL A 21 9.65 -9.01 -12.10
CA VAL A 21 9.64 -7.79 -11.26
C VAL A 21 10.69 -7.90 -10.17
N THR A 22 11.60 -6.93 -10.14
CA THR A 22 12.59 -6.76 -9.06
C THR A 22 12.41 -5.38 -8.42
N MET A 23 12.27 -5.34 -7.10
CA MET A 23 12.20 -4.11 -6.32
C MET A 23 12.64 -4.33 -4.88
N GLU A 24 13.00 -3.23 -4.22
CA GLU A 24 13.37 -3.22 -2.81
C GLU A 24 12.52 -2.21 -2.03
N MET A 25 12.19 -2.57 -0.81
CA MET A 25 11.52 -1.73 0.17
C MET A 25 12.35 -1.76 1.45
N PRO A 26 13.22 -0.77 1.66
CA PRO A 26 14.01 -0.65 2.89
C PRO A 26 13.12 -0.55 4.14
N ALA A 27 13.68 -0.84 5.30
CA ALA A 27 13.02 -0.55 6.57
C ALA A 27 12.70 0.96 6.67
N GLU A 28 11.62 1.30 7.33
CA GLU A 28 11.17 2.69 7.55
C GLU A 28 11.07 3.54 6.26
N SER A 29 10.92 2.89 5.09
CA SER A 29 10.78 3.59 3.81
C SER A 29 9.33 3.86 3.47
N PHE A 30 9.11 4.83 2.56
CA PHE A 30 7.83 5.08 1.94
C PHE A 30 7.98 4.93 0.42
N VAL A 31 7.45 3.82 -0.12
CA VAL A 31 7.61 3.43 -1.52
C VAL A 31 6.27 3.57 -2.26
N GLY A 32 6.29 4.23 -3.40
CA GLY A 32 5.15 4.32 -4.32
C GLY A 32 5.29 3.31 -5.46
N ILE A 33 4.29 2.46 -5.66
CA ILE A 33 4.18 1.58 -6.83
C ILE A 33 3.19 2.22 -7.80
N ILE A 34 3.69 2.76 -8.90
CA ILE A 34 2.91 3.56 -9.84
C ILE A 34 2.77 2.83 -11.16
N GLY A 35 1.59 2.92 -11.75
CA GLY A 35 1.35 2.37 -13.09
C GLY A 35 -0.12 2.46 -13.49
N PRO A 36 -0.41 2.32 -14.78
CA PRO A 36 -1.78 2.30 -15.28
C PRO A 36 -2.59 1.12 -14.71
N ASN A 37 -3.91 1.16 -14.89
CA ASN A 37 -4.76 0.05 -14.54
C ASN A 37 -4.34 -1.19 -15.35
N GLY A 38 -4.31 -2.35 -14.68
CA GLY A 38 -3.85 -3.60 -15.29
C GLY A 38 -2.33 -3.79 -15.38
N SER A 39 -1.51 -2.84 -14.89
CA SER A 39 -0.05 -2.99 -14.90
C SER A 39 0.49 -4.06 -13.95
N GLY A 40 -0.33 -4.54 -12.99
CA GLY A 40 0.03 -5.59 -12.04
C GLY A 40 0.29 -5.10 -10.61
N LYS A 41 -0.02 -3.83 -10.26
CA LYS A 41 0.21 -3.24 -8.92
C LYS A 41 -0.39 -4.07 -7.79
N THR A 42 -1.69 -4.34 -7.83
CA THR A 42 -2.39 -5.20 -6.85
C THR A 42 -1.78 -6.59 -6.76
N THR A 43 -1.43 -7.18 -7.89
CA THR A 43 -0.80 -8.50 -7.95
C THR A 43 0.60 -8.48 -7.31
N LEU A 44 1.37 -7.41 -7.54
CA LEU A 44 2.66 -7.22 -6.90
C LEU A 44 2.53 -7.08 -5.38
N LEU A 45 1.60 -6.26 -4.89
CA LEU A 45 1.32 -6.14 -3.45
C LEU A 45 0.91 -7.49 -2.83
N ARG A 46 0.05 -8.26 -3.51
CA ARG A 46 -0.35 -9.61 -3.06
C ARG A 46 0.82 -10.58 -3.04
N ALA A 47 1.74 -10.50 -4.00
CA ALA A 47 2.95 -11.32 -4.01
C ALA A 47 3.91 -10.92 -2.86
N LEU A 48 4.13 -9.62 -2.65
CA LEU A 48 4.92 -9.09 -1.53
C LEU A 48 4.35 -9.50 -0.17
N ALA A 49 3.03 -9.55 -0.04
CA ALA A 49 2.33 -10.00 1.17
C ALA A 49 2.27 -11.54 1.34
N GLY A 50 2.79 -12.31 0.39
CA GLY A 50 2.70 -13.77 0.41
C GLY A 50 1.27 -14.33 0.21
N VAL A 51 0.32 -13.50 -0.25
CA VAL A 51 -1.07 -13.91 -0.57
C VAL A 51 -1.10 -14.75 -1.84
N VAL A 52 -0.27 -14.42 -2.82
CA VAL A 52 -0.07 -15.23 -4.03
C VAL A 52 1.38 -15.71 -4.11
N ARG A 53 1.58 -16.93 -4.60
CA ARG A 53 2.91 -17.53 -4.76
C ARG A 53 3.39 -17.30 -6.19
N PRO A 54 4.56 -16.65 -6.39
CA PRO A 54 5.17 -16.51 -7.70
C PRO A 54 5.45 -17.86 -8.35
N SER A 55 5.34 -17.94 -9.67
CA SER A 55 5.74 -19.13 -10.46
C SER A 55 7.26 -19.23 -10.61
N SER A 56 7.96 -18.08 -10.61
CA SER A 56 9.41 -17.99 -10.48
C SER A 56 9.82 -16.72 -9.75
N GLY A 57 11.08 -16.62 -9.35
CA GLY A 57 11.58 -15.59 -8.46
C GLY A 57 11.17 -15.84 -7.01
N ARG A 58 11.43 -14.87 -6.14
CA ARG A 58 11.15 -14.98 -4.70
C ARG A 58 10.93 -13.63 -4.05
N VAL A 59 10.16 -13.62 -2.96
CA VAL A 59 10.06 -12.49 -2.04
C VAL A 59 10.92 -12.79 -0.83
N ILE A 60 11.71 -11.81 -0.41
CA ILE A 60 12.67 -11.93 0.70
C ILE A 60 12.29 -10.91 1.76
N LEU A 61 12.09 -11.35 2.99
CA LEU A 61 11.87 -10.52 4.17
C LEU A 61 13.06 -10.69 5.12
N ASP A 62 13.80 -9.60 5.36
CA ASP A 62 14.98 -9.57 6.24
C ASP A 62 16.01 -10.68 5.94
N GLY A 63 16.25 -10.93 4.66
CA GLY A 63 17.19 -11.96 4.18
C GLY A 63 16.62 -13.39 4.10
N ALA A 64 15.41 -13.62 4.62
CA ALA A 64 14.76 -14.92 4.55
C ALA A 64 13.74 -14.97 3.40
N ASP A 65 13.68 -16.09 2.69
CA ASP A 65 12.62 -16.34 1.72
C ASP A 65 11.25 -16.34 2.43
N LEU A 66 10.30 -15.55 1.92
CA LEU A 66 8.98 -15.37 2.53
C LEU A 66 8.22 -16.71 2.70
N THR A 67 8.47 -17.67 1.81
CA THR A 67 7.84 -19.01 1.88
C THR A 67 8.27 -19.81 3.09
N ARG A 68 9.38 -19.43 3.74
CA ARG A 68 9.90 -20.08 4.96
C ARG A 68 9.43 -19.38 6.24
N VAL A 69 8.81 -18.21 6.12
CA VAL A 69 8.28 -17.46 7.27
C VAL A 69 6.90 -18.04 7.64
N PRO A 70 6.68 -18.43 8.91
CA PRO A 70 5.37 -18.89 9.35
C PRO A 70 4.30 -17.83 9.09
N ARG A 71 3.14 -18.21 8.55
CA ARG A 71 2.07 -17.28 8.16
C ARG A 71 1.62 -16.36 9.30
N GLN A 72 1.52 -16.88 10.51
CA GLN A 72 1.15 -16.10 11.69
C GLN A 72 2.22 -15.05 12.01
N ALA A 73 3.51 -15.41 11.96
CA ALA A 73 4.61 -14.47 12.17
C ALA A 73 4.64 -13.38 11.08
N LEU A 74 4.37 -13.76 9.82
CA LEU A 74 4.26 -12.80 8.72
C LEU A 74 3.08 -11.84 8.94
N ALA A 75 1.91 -12.36 9.32
CA ALA A 75 0.72 -11.55 9.57
C ALA A 75 0.91 -10.56 10.74
N ARG A 76 1.71 -10.90 11.75
CA ARG A 76 2.07 -9.96 12.83
C ARG A 76 3.02 -8.85 12.39
N ARG A 77 3.73 -9.03 11.26
CA ARG A 77 4.72 -8.09 10.71
C ARG A 77 4.20 -7.26 9.56
N MET A 78 3.26 -7.78 8.80
CA MET A 78 2.81 -7.19 7.54
C MET A 78 1.29 -7.20 7.46
N ALA A 79 0.73 -6.04 7.17
CA ALA A 79 -0.69 -5.87 6.92
C ALA A 79 -0.94 -5.29 5.53
N VAL A 80 -2.07 -5.68 4.93
CA VAL A 80 -2.53 -5.19 3.62
C VAL A 80 -3.85 -4.47 3.81
N VAL A 81 -3.90 -3.23 3.35
CA VAL A 81 -5.13 -2.44 3.21
C VAL A 81 -5.59 -2.59 1.77
N PRO A 82 -6.69 -3.31 1.50
CA PRO A 82 -7.17 -3.52 0.14
C PRO A 82 -7.83 -2.24 -0.41
N GLN A 83 -7.99 -2.19 -1.73
CA GLN A 83 -8.67 -1.09 -2.43
C GLN A 83 -10.13 -0.94 -1.97
N GLU A 84 -10.83 -2.05 -1.77
CA GLU A 84 -12.21 -2.11 -1.29
C GLU A 84 -12.34 -3.14 -0.18
N THR A 85 -13.15 -2.83 0.83
CA THR A 85 -13.48 -3.74 1.92
C THR A 85 -14.99 -3.90 1.98
N HIS A 86 -15.45 -5.14 1.76
CA HIS A 86 -16.85 -5.52 1.92
C HIS A 86 -16.97 -6.45 3.12
N LEU A 87 -17.75 -6.03 4.11
CA LEU A 87 -18.10 -6.87 5.25
C LEU A 87 -19.49 -7.48 5.01
N VAL A 88 -19.64 -8.74 5.34
CA VAL A 88 -20.91 -9.49 5.12
C VAL A 88 -21.90 -9.24 6.26
N PHE A 89 -21.40 -8.83 7.43
CA PHE A 89 -22.21 -8.62 8.64
C PHE A 89 -22.06 -7.19 9.15
N ASP A 90 -23.02 -6.73 9.94
CA ASP A 90 -23.07 -5.42 10.57
C ASP A 90 -22.12 -5.36 11.79
N TYR A 91 -20.83 -5.21 11.52
CA TYR A 91 -19.82 -5.03 12.57
C TYR A 91 -19.76 -3.58 13.03
N THR A 92 -19.51 -3.40 14.32
CA THR A 92 -19.09 -2.10 14.85
C THR A 92 -17.63 -1.81 14.46
N VAL A 93 -17.26 -0.54 14.48
CA VAL A 93 -15.89 -0.09 14.17
C VAL A 93 -14.85 -0.81 15.03
N ILE A 94 -15.11 -0.95 16.35
CA ILE A 94 -14.15 -1.64 17.23
C ILE A 94 -13.99 -3.12 16.86
N GLU A 95 -15.07 -3.82 16.49
CA GLU A 95 -15.02 -5.21 16.06
C GLU A 95 -14.21 -5.38 14.77
N VAL A 96 -14.35 -4.45 13.80
CA VAL A 96 -13.53 -4.45 12.59
C VAL A 96 -12.05 -4.31 12.92
N VAL A 97 -11.70 -3.43 13.86
CA VAL A 97 -10.29 -3.23 14.24
C VAL A 97 -9.75 -4.43 15.02
N LEU A 98 -10.57 -5.07 15.87
CA LEU A 98 -10.22 -6.30 16.57
C LEU A 98 -9.91 -7.48 15.64
N MET A 99 -10.48 -7.53 14.42
CA MET A 99 -10.07 -8.55 13.42
C MET A 99 -8.57 -8.49 13.11
N GLY A 100 -7.96 -7.30 13.22
CA GLY A 100 -6.50 -7.15 13.11
C GLY A 100 -5.73 -7.90 14.21
N ARG A 101 -6.38 -8.26 15.33
CA ARG A 101 -5.73 -8.99 16.43
C ARG A 101 -5.69 -10.50 16.23
N TYR A 102 -6.44 -11.07 15.29
CA TYR A 102 -6.49 -12.53 15.04
C TYR A 102 -5.11 -13.22 14.91
N PRO A 103 -4.10 -12.64 14.24
CA PRO A 103 -2.78 -13.26 14.22
C PRO A 103 -2.08 -13.37 15.59
N HIS A 104 -2.55 -12.63 16.60
CA HIS A 104 -1.98 -12.61 17.95
C HIS A 104 -2.68 -13.56 18.92
N LEU A 105 -3.86 -14.04 18.54
CA LEU A 105 -4.62 -14.98 19.37
C LEU A 105 -4.10 -16.40 19.19
N GLY A 106 -4.17 -17.17 20.28
CA GLY A 106 -3.92 -18.61 20.26
C GLY A 106 -5.12 -19.38 19.70
N THR A 107 -4.97 -20.69 19.59
CA THR A 107 -6.07 -21.58 19.20
C THR A 107 -7.15 -21.55 20.30
N PHE A 108 -8.39 -21.20 19.91
CA PHE A 108 -9.54 -21.04 20.82
C PHE A 108 -9.47 -19.84 21.78
N GLU A 109 -8.50 -18.94 21.59
CA GLU A 109 -8.42 -17.68 22.34
C GLU A 109 -9.35 -16.65 21.69
N ILE A 110 -9.99 -15.84 22.53
CA ILE A 110 -10.81 -14.69 22.14
C ILE A 110 -10.10 -13.40 22.57
N GLU A 111 -10.50 -12.30 21.96
CA GLU A 111 -9.92 -10.98 22.27
C GLU A 111 -10.09 -10.60 23.73
N GLY A 112 -8.98 -10.27 24.38
CA GLY A 112 -8.90 -9.85 25.77
C GLY A 112 -8.75 -8.33 25.94
N PRO A 113 -8.71 -7.83 27.19
CA PRO A 113 -8.57 -6.40 27.49
C PRO A 113 -7.36 -5.74 26.81
N ALA A 114 -6.26 -6.47 26.62
CA ALA A 114 -5.07 -5.99 25.93
C ALA A 114 -5.33 -5.73 24.45
N ASP A 115 -6.09 -6.60 23.77
CA ASP A 115 -6.45 -6.43 22.36
C ASP A 115 -7.37 -5.23 22.17
N PHE A 116 -8.33 -5.03 23.09
CA PHE A 116 -9.18 -3.84 23.09
C PHE A 116 -8.37 -2.55 23.30
N SER A 117 -7.31 -2.56 24.15
CA SER A 117 -6.43 -1.41 24.33
C SER A 117 -5.70 -1.08 23.01
N ILE A 118 -5.08 -2.08 22.40
CA ILE A 118 -4.38 -1.94 21.13
C ILE A 118 -5.33 -1.45 20.02
N ALA A 119 -6.54 -2.00 19.94
CA ALA A 119 -7.54 -1.56 18.96
C ALA A 119 -7.93 -0.08 19.15
N ARG A 120 -8.12 0.37 20.40
CA ARG A 120 -8.41 1.79 20.69
C ARG A 120 -7.23 2.70 20.39
N GLU A 121 -6.01 2.28 20.69
CA GLU A 121 -4.78 3.02 20.32
C GLU A 121 -4.66 3.18 18.81
N ALA A 122 -4.94 2.11 18.05
CA ALA A 122 -4.96 2.16 16.60
C ALA A 122 -6.05 3.10 16.05
N LEU A 123 -7.25 3.08 16.63
CA LEU A 123 -8.32 4.02 16.30
C LEU A 123 -7.96 5.48 16.65
N ALA A 124 -7.28 5.70 17.78
CA ALA A 124 -6.79 7.02 18.15
C ALA A 124 -5.71 7.52 17.18
N ALA A 125 -4.83 6.65 16.72
CA ALA A 125 -3.78 6.99 15.75
C ALA A 125 -4.32 7.43 14.38
N THR A 126 -5.57 7.08 14.05
CA THR A 126 -6.24 7.41 12.79
C THR A 126 -7.40 8.42 12.95
N ASP A 127 -7.55 9.04 14.13
CA ASP A 127 -8.65 9.96 14.49
C ASP A 127 -10.05 9.35 14.30
N THR A 128 -10.21 8.05 14.58
CA THR A 128 -11.50 7.35 14.46
C THR A 128 -12.02 6.75 15.76
N LEU A 129 -11.34 7.01 16.90
CA LEU A 129 -11.72 6.45 18.21
C LEU A 129 -13.17 6.82 18.61
N ALA A 130 -13.62 8.03 18.32
CA ALA A 130 -15.00 8.47 18.61
C ALA A 130 -16.07 7.66 17.86
N LEU A 131 -15.68 6.95 16.79
CA LEU A 131 -16.56 6.12 15.97
C LEU A 131 -16.67 4.67 16.46
N GLN A 132 -15.93 4.26 17.51
CA GLN A 132 -15.73 2.86 17.89
C GLN A 132 -17.01 2.03 18.04
N GLY A 133 -18.12 2.63 18.49
CA GLY A 133 -19.41 1.97 18.69
C GLY A 133 -20.38 2.08 17.50
N ARG A 134 -20.01 2.80 16.42
CA ARG A 134 -20.86 2.92 15.24
C ARG A 134 -20.78 1.67 14.36
N ALA A 135 -21.86 1.36 13.64
CA ALA A 135 -21.82 0.35 12.60
C ALA A 135 -20.91 0.80 11.45
N PHE A 136 -19.99 -0.06 11.03
CA PHE A 136 -18.98 0.24 10.00
C PHE A 136 -19.63 0.69 8.68
N ASP A 137 -20.74 0.07 8.29
CA ASP A 137 -21.43 0.38 7.02
C ASP A 137 -22.03 1.79 6.98
N THR A 138 -22.28 2.40 8.15
CA THR A 138 -22.81 3.78 8.25
C THR A 138 -21.75 4.87 8.08
N LEU A 139 -20.49 4.49 7.95
CA LEU A 139 -19.36 5.41 7.81
C LEU A 139 -19.24 5.95 6.39
N SER A 140 -18.69 7.16 6.25
CA SER A 140 -18.24 7.70 4.97
C SER A 140 -17.06 6.89 4.41
N GLY A 141 -16.77 7.01 3.12
CA GLY A 141 -15.65 6.32 2.48
C GLY A 141 -14.30 6.62 3.15
N GLY A 142 -14.05 7.87 3.51
CA GLY A 142 -12.82 8.29 4.20
C GLY A 142 -12.73 7.75 5.64
N GLU A 143 -13.85 7.73 6.39
CA GLU A 143 -13.91 7.10 7.71
C GLU A 143 -13.66 5.60 7.63
N LYS A 144 -14.31 4.90 6.67
CA LYS A 144 -14.06 3.46 6.41
C LYS A 144 -12.59 3.19 6.15
N GLN A 145 -11.96 3.98 5.27
CA GLN A 145 -10.56 3.82 4.94
C GLN A 145 -9.66 3.96 6.18
N ARG A 146 -9.89 4.96 7.03
CA ARG A 146 -9.14 5.16 8.27
C ARG A 146 -9.35 4.01 9.26
N VAL A 147 -10.56 3.47 9.38
CA VAL A 147 -10.85 2.30 10.24
C VAL A 147 -10.13 1.04 9.73
N ILE A 148 -10.07 0.80 8.42
CA ILE A 148 -9.31 -0.33 7.86
C ILE A 148 -7.80 -0.16 8.08
N ILE A 149 -7.30 1.07 8.00
CA ILE A 149 -5.90 1.37 8.39
C ILE A 149 -5.70 1.09 9.88
N SER A 150 -6.65 1.42 10.75
CA SER A 150 -6.57 1.09 12.19
C SER A 150 -6.49 -0.42 12.42
N ALA A 151 -7.29 -1.22 11.70
CA ALA A 151 -7.22 -2.68 11.78
C ALA A 151 -5.84 -3.21 11.35
N ALA A 152 -5.27 -2.64 10.28
CA ALA A 152 -3.93 -2.97 9.83
C ALA A 152 -2.85 -2.56 10.86
N LEU A 153 -2.99 -1.40 11.50
CA LEU A 153 -2.10 -0.96 12.59
C LEU A 153 -2.21 -1.87 13.81
N ALA A 154 -3.42 -2.24 14.23
CA ALA A 154 -3.64 -3.18 15.33
C ALA A 154 -3.01 -4.56 15.03
N GLN A 155 -2.99 -4.97 13.77
CA GLN A 155 -2.38 -6.22 13.32
C GLN A 155 -0.85 -6.21 13.48
N ILE A 156 -0.17 -5.10 13.16
CA ILE A 156 1.30 -5.01 13.18
C ILE A 156 1.86 -4.38 14.45
N SER A 157 1.02 -3.89 15.38
CA SER A 157 1.40 -3.08 16.55
C SER A 157 2.27 -3.78 17.58
N ALA A 158 2.28 -5.11 17.61
CA ALA A 158 3.05 -5.90 18.58
C ALA A 158 4.24 -6.60 17.93
N ALA A 159 4.71 -6.12 16.77
CA ALA A 159 5.89 -6.70 16.13
C ALA A 159 7.17 -6.30 16.89
N ASP A 160 8.01 -7.31 17.19
CA ASP A 160 9.35 -7.09 17.77
C ASP A 160 10.32 -6.38 16.80
N ARG A 161 9.87 -6.10 15.59
CA ARG A 161 10.62 -5.49 14.48
C ARG A 161 9.70 -4.54 13.72
N ASP A 162 10.28 -3.75 12.82
CA ASP A 162 9.57 -2.76 11.99
C ASP A 162 8.39 -3.37 11.24
N GLY A 163 7.21 -2.78 11.40
CA GLY A 163 5.99 -3.17 10.71
C GLY A 163 6.05 -2.85 9.22
N ILE A 164 5.26 -3.54 8.42
CA ILE A 164 5.10 -3.29 6.99
C ILE A 164 3.63 -3.08 6.67
N LEU A 165 3.29 -1.92 6.11
CA LEU A 165 1.94 -1.57 5.69
C LEU A 165 1.89 -1.45 4.17
N LEU A 166 1.09 -2.29 3.54
CA LEU A 166 0.88 -2.30 2.10
C LEU A 166 -0.53 -1.78 1.80
N LEU A 167 -0.64 -0.66 1.05
CA LEU A 167 -1.93 -0.06 0.70
C LEU A 167 -2.17 -0.20 -0.82
N ASP A 168 -3.29 -0.80 -1.18
CA ASP A 168 -3.67 -0.98 -2.57
C ASP A 168 -4.68 0.10 -2.98
N GLU A 169 -4.24 1.04 -3.81
CA GLU A 169 -5.02 2.17 -4.34
C GLU A 169 -5.88 2.90 -3.28
N PRO A 170 -5.31 3.35 -2.15
CA PRO A 170 -6.08 3.82 -1.00
C PRO A 170 -6.83 5.14 -1.23
N THR A 171 -6.61 5.80 -2.35
CA THR A 171 -7.26 7.08 -2.72
C THR A 171 -8.44 6.91 -3.68
N VAL A 172 -8.69 5.70 -4.19
CA VAL A 172 -9.82 5.45 -5.08
C VAL A 172 -11.13 5.70 -4.33
N ALA A 173 -12.06 6.39 -4.99
CA ALA A 173 -13.35 6.82 -4.44
C ALA A 173 -13.30 7.81 -3.26
N LEU A 174 -12.14 8.41 -2.95
CA LEU A 174 -12.02 9.50 -2.00
C LEU A 174 -12.07 10.85 -2.72
N ASP A 175 -12.77 11.82 -2.14
CA ASP A 175 -12.68 13.20 -2.61
C ASP A 175 -11.32 13.84 -2.25
N LEU A 176 -11.05 15.02 -2.81
CA LEU A 176 -9.76 15.69 -2.67
C LEU A 176 -9.39 15.98 -1.20
N ALA A 177 -10.37 16.34 -0.36
CA ALA A 177 -10.14 16.63 1.05
C ALA A 177 -9.66 15.38 1.79
N TYR A 178 -10.36 14.25 1.61
CA TYR A 178 -9.98 12.98 2.22
C TYR A 178 -8.65 12.43 1.68
N GLN A 179 -8.32 12.66 0.41
CA GLN A 179 -6.98 12.30 -0.12
C GLN A 179 -5.86 13.06 0.58
N LEU A 180 -6.04 14.36 0.84
CA LEU A 180 -5.08 15.19 1.59
C LEU A 180 -4.96 14.75 3.05
N GLU A 181 -6.09 14.45 3.71
CA GLU A 181 -6.12 13.91 5.07
C GLU A 181 -5.39 12.56 5.15
N LEU A 182 -5.68 11.64 4.23
CA LEU A 182 -5.00 10.34 4.16
C LEU A 182 -3.50 10.51 3.96
N GLY A 183 -3.10 11.40 3.06
CA GLY A 183 -1.68 11.68 2.84
C GLY A 183 -0.98 12.25 4.08
N THR A 184 -1.69 13.05 4.86
CA THR A 184 -1.17 13.58 6.14
C THR A 184 -1.08 12.48 7.18
N LEU A 185 -2.13 11.69 7.34
CA LEU A 185 -2.18 10.54 8.23
C LEU A 185 -1.01 9.57 7.98
N LEU A 186 -0.81 9.14 6.74
CA LEU A 186 0.25 8.18 6.41
C LEU A 186 1.65 8.73 6.70
N ARG A 187 1.90 10.03 6.47
CA ARG A 187 3.15 10.68 6.86
C ARG A 187 3.36 10.71 8.36
N ASP A 188 2.31 11.02 9.11
CA ASP A 188 2.38 11.09 10.57
C ASP A 188 2.57 9.71 11.20
N LEU A 189 1.92 8.69 10.67
CA LEU A 189 2.14 7.30 11.07
C LEU A 189 3.60 6.88 10.85
N GLN A 190 4.16 7.15 9.67
CA GLN A 190 5.54 6.79 9.35
C GLN A 190 6.56 7.53 10.23
N ARG A 191 6.26 8.76 10.66
CA ARG A 191 7.12 9.53 11.57
C ARG A 191 7.11 9.02 13.01
N ARG A 192 5.95 8.50 13.44
CA ARG A 192 5.72 8.08 14.84
C ARG A 192 6.04 6.60 15.08
N LEU A 193 5.93 5.78 14.06
CA LEU A 193 6.04 4.33 14.16
C LEU A 193 7.18 3.82 13.25
N PRO A 194 8.02 2.89 13.75
CA PRO A 194 9.05 2.25 12.94
C PRO A 194 8.39 1.29 11.94
N MET A 195 7.96 1.81 10.79
CA MET A 195 7.30 1.03 9.76
C MET A 195 7.74 1.42 8.36
N ALA A 196 7.72 0.44 7.47
CA ALA A 196 7.82 0.65 6.04
C ALA A 196 6.41 0.68 5.42
N ILE A 197 6.15 1.64 4.55
CA ILE A 197 4.86 1.80 3.87
C ILE A 197 5.07 1.67 2.37
N ALA A 198 4.30 0.80 1.71
CA ALA A 198 4.17 0.79 0.26
C ALA A 198 2.74 1.15 -0.13
N VAL A 199 2.59 2.06 -1.08
CA VAL A 199 1.30 2.45 -1.64
C VAL A 199 1.28 2.21 -3.14
N SER A 200 0.30 1.43 -3.62
CA SER A 200 0.01 1.39 -5.05
C SER A 200 -0.93 2.53 -5.40
N THR A 201 -0.68 3.21 -6.51
CA THR A 201 -1.57 4.26 -7.00
C THR A 201 -1.31 4.54 -8.49
N HIS A 202 -2.31 5.11 -9.14
CA HIS A 202 -2.15 5.71 -10.47
C HIS A 202 -2.03 7.26 -10.40
N ASP A 203 -2.22 7.84 -9.21
CA ASP A 203 -2.09 9.29 -8.97
C ASP A 203 -0.62 9.66 -8.72
N LEU A 204 0.00 10.28 -9.75
CA LEU A 204 1.38 10.73 -9.73
C LEU A 204 1.63 11.82 -8.70
N ASN A 205 0.69 12.73 -8.52
CA ASN A 205 0.83 13.86 -7.59
C ASN A 205 0.68 13.43 -6.13
N PHE A 206 -0.23 12.49 -5.86
CA PHE A 206 -0.35 11.88 -4.54
C PHE A 206 0.95 11.16 -4.17
N ALA A 207 1.48 10.33 -5.07
CA ALA A 207 2.72 9.61 -4.82
C ALA A 207 3.94 10.54 -4.68
N ALA A 208 4.06 11.56 -5.56
CA ALA A 208 5.13 12.57 -5.47
C ALA A 208 5.11 13.35 -4.15
N GLY A 209 3.92 13.54 -3.58
CA GLY A 209 3.73 14.22 -2.29
C GLY A 209 4.11 13.37 -1.07
N LEU A 210 4.18 12.06 -1.20
CA LEU A 210 4.33 11.12 -0.08
C LEU A 210 5.60 10.28 -0.15
N CYS A 211 5.87 9.70 -1.33
CA CYS A 211 6.87 8.66 -1.47
C CYS A 211 8.25 9.25 -1.73
N ARG A 212 9.28 8.71 -1.05
CA ARG A 212 10.67 9.05 -1.35
C ARG A 212 11.24 8.21 -2.48
N THR A 213 10.68 7.03 -2.67
CA THR A 213 11.09 6.07 -3.71
C THR A 213 9.88 5.69 -4.52
N LEU A 214 10.04 5.63 -5.84
CA LEU A 214 9.00 5.17 -6.76
C LEU A 214 9.47 3.93 -7.51
N VAL A 215 8.51 3.05 -7.79
CA VAL A 215 8.61 1.91 -8.70
C VAL A 215 7.56 2.11 -9.78
N LEU A 216 7.98 2.35 -11.01
CA LEU A 216 7.07 2.48 -12.15
C LEU A 216 6.84 1.10 -12.76
N LEU A 217 5.58 0.66 -12.79
CA LEU A 217 5.18 -0.65 -13.27
C LEU A 217 4.33 -0.52 -14.55
N LYS A 218 4.79 -1.09 -15.66
CA LYS A 218 4.06 -1.16 -16.94
C LYS A 218 4.09 -2.58 -17.46
N ASP A 219 2.95 -3.12 -17.88
CA ASP A 219 2.81 -4.45 -18.51
C ASP A 219 3.49 -5.58 -17.71
N GLY A 220 3.42 -5.50 -16.38
CA GLY A 220 4.01 -6.47 -15.46
C GLY A 220 5.53 -6.37 -15.31
N LYS A 221 6.17 -5.29 -15.77
CA LYS A 221 7.62 -5.07 -15.66
C LYS A 221 7.90 -3.75 -14.96
N VAL A 222 9.02 -3.69 -14.24
CA VAL A 222 9.54 -2.43 -13.70
C VAL A 222 10.14 -1.63 -14.86
N LEU A 223 9.57 -0.45 -15.12
CA LEU A 223 10.06 0.51 -16.10
C LEU A 223 11.23 1.31 -15.53
N ALA A 224 11.09 1.80 -14.31
CA ALA A 224 12.10 2.55 -13.57
C ALA A 224 11.87 2.41 -12.06
N THR A 225 12.93 2.50 -11.27
CA THR A 225 12.87 2.55 -9.81
C THR A 225 13.98 3.45 -9.28
N GLY A 226 13.71 4.18 -8.19
CA GLY A 226 14.67 5.08 -7.60
C GLY A 226 14.04 6.21 -6.80
N ALA A 227 14.80 7.25 -6.49
CA ALA A 227 14.27 8.43 -5.81
C ALA A 227 13.18 9.10 -6.65
N THR A 228 12.15 9.60 -5.99
CA THR A 228 10.99 10.20 -6.65
C THR A 228 11.38 11.28 -7.68
N GLU A 229 12.40 12.08 -7.36
CA GLU A 229 12.89 13.16 -8.23
C GLU A 229 13.57 12.63 -9.51
N ASP A 230 14.26 11.49 -9.41
CA ASP A 230 14.98 10.89 -10.53
C ASP A 230 14.06 10.08 -11.43
N VAL A 231 12.99 9.50 -10.85
CA VAL A 231 12.09 8.59 -11.55
C VAL A 231 10.91 9.35 -12.18
N LEU A 232 10.43 10.42 -11.56
CA LEU A 232 9.25 11.15 -12.02
C LEU A 232 9.67 12.20 -13.06
N THR A 233 9.96 11.74 -14.28
CA THR A 233 10.39 12.56 -15.42
C THR A 233 9.35 12.56 -16.54
N PRO A 234 9.32 13.59 -17.42
CA PRO A 234 8.44 13.60 -18.59
C PRO A 234 8.57 12.35 -19.46
N ASP A 235 9.79 11.85 -19.67
CA ASP A 235 10.06 10.67 -20.49
C ASP A 235 9.48 9.40 -19.86
N HIS A 236 9.66 9.21 -18.56
CA HIS A 236 9.09 8.08 -17.84
C HIS A 236 7.55 8.15 -17.82
N ILE A 237 6.96 9.34 -17.64
CA ILE A 237 5.50 9.52 -17.68
C ILE A 237 4.97 9.20 -19.06
N ARG A 238 5.65 9.67 -20.11
CA ARG A 238 5.31 9.34 -21.50
C ARG A 238 5.39 7.82 -21.73
N ALA A 239 6.46 7.19 -21.30
CA ALA A 239 6.63 5.74 -21.43
C ALA A 239 5.58 4.95 -20.64
N LEU A 240 5.16 5.44 -19.45
CA LEU A 240 4.24 4.76 -18.56
C LEU A 240 2.78 4.87 -19.02
N TYR A 241 2.34 6.08 -19.39
CA TYR A 241 0.93 6.42 -19.63
C TYR A 241 0.59 6.78 -21.09
N ASP A 242 1.57 6.86 -21.98
CA ASP A 242 1.42 7.40 -23.33
C ASP A 242 0.85 8.84 -23.33
N VAL A 243 1.36 9.66 -22.40
CA VAL A 243 0.96 11.06 -22.16
C VAL A 243 2.19 11.95 -22.12
N GLU A 244 2.17 13.08 -22.80
CA GLU A 244 3.12 14.17 -22.57
C GLU A 244 2.72 14.92 -21.32
N ALA A 245 3.67 15.15 -20.44
CA ALA A 245 3.46 15.87 -19.19
C ALA A 245 4.66 16.80 -18.90
N GLU A 246 4.38 17.87 -18.19
CA GLU A 246 5.38 18.70 -17.56
C GLU A 246 5.57 18.25 -16.10
N VAL A 247 6.83 18.23 -15.66
CA VAL A 247 7.17 17.98 -14.26
C VAL A 247 7.83 19.23 -13.72
N THR A 248 7.16 19.87 -12.77
CA THR A 248 7.59 21.14 -12.18
C THR A 248 7.64 21.04 -10.66
N ARG A 249 8.20 22.05 -9.99
CA ARG A 249 8.09 22.17 -8.52
C ARG A 249 7.04 23.19 -8.17
N HIS A 250 6.09 22.81 -7.32
CA HIS A 250 5.10 23.72 -6.79
C HIS A 250 5.77 24.80 -5.92
N ALA A 251 5.61 26.09 -6.29
CA ALA A 251 6.32 27.20 -5.66
C ALA A 251 6.13 27.29 -4.13
N GLY A 252 4.91 27.00 -3.64
CA GLY A 252 4.60 27.13 -2.21
C GLY A 252 5.00 25.92 -1.35
N THR A 253 5.12 24.70 -1.94
CA THR A 253 5.38 23.47 -1.18
C THR A 253 6.70 22.80 -1.53
N GLY A 254 7.37 23.20 -2.61
CA GLY A 254 8.58 22.59 -3.14
C GLY A 254 8.40 21.17 -3.72
N ARG A 255 7.15 20.63 -3.68
CA ARG A 255 6.87 19.27 -4.15
C ARG A 255 6.86 19.20 -5.67
N LEU A 256 7.20 18.03 -6.21
CA LEU A 256 7.00 17.76 -7.62
C LEU A 256 5.51 17.77 -7.95
N LEU A 257 5.19 18.36 -9.07
CA LEU A 257 3.86 18.46 -9.65
C LEU A 257 3.92 17.96 -11.10
N VAL A 258 3.10 16.99 -11.41
CA VAL A 258 2.92 16.46 -12.77
C VAL A 258 1.68 17.08 -13.36
N VAL A 259 1.86 17.77 -14.48
CA VAL A 259 0.78 18.41 -15.25
C VAL A 259 0.66 17.68 -16.59
N PRO A 260 -0.38 16.85 -16.81
CA PRO A 260 -0.62 16.24 -18.11
C PRO A 260 -0.94 17.32 -19.16
N VAL A 261 -0.31 17.22 -20.34
CA VAL A 261 -0.49 18.21 -21.43
C VAL A 261 -1.37 17.65 -22.53
N ARG A 262 -1.02 16.46 -23.04
CA ARG A 262 -1.78 15.80 -24.11
C ARG A 262 -1.48 14.31 -24.18
N ARG A 263 -2.41 13.56 -24.75
CA ARG A 263 -2.19 12.14 -25.06
C ARG A 263 -1.28 12.00 -26.28
N VAL A 264 -0.34 11.06 -26.23
CA VAL A 264 0.49 10.69 -27.38
C VAL A 264 -0.27 9.65 -28.21
N PRO A 265 -0.49 9.87 -29.52
CA PRO A 265 -1.12 8.86 -30.37
C PRO A 265 -0.31 7.58 -30.40
N ALA A 266 -0.98 6.43 -30.37
CA ALA A 266 -0.34 5.14 -30.55
C ALA A 266 0.30 5.09 -31.99
N GLY A 267 1.62 5.05 -32.05
CA GLY A 267 2.34 5.01 -33.34
C GLY A 267 3.48 6.02 -33.48
N SER A 268 3.60 7.03 -32.65
CA SER A 268 4.72 8.00 -32.69
C SER A 268 5.90 7.55 -31.85
N ARG A 269 6.32 6.28 -32.01
CA ARG A 269 7.63 5.84 -31.48
C ARG A 269 8.70 6.30 -32.48
N ALA A 270 9.46 7.34 -32.09
CA ALA A 270 10.69 7.73 -32.81
C ALA A 270 11.80 6.74 -32.45
#